data_517bfb54fdffc11516972c2f4093cf0d
#
_entry.id   517bfb54fdffc11516972c2f4093cf0d
#
_cell.length_a   1.000
_cell.length_b   1.000
_cell.length_c   1.000
_cell.angle_alpha   90.00
_cell.angle_beta   90.00
_cell.angle_gamma   90.00
#
_symmetry.space_group_name_H-M   'P 1'
#
loop_
_entity.id
_entity.type
_entity.pdbx_description
1 polymer ?
#
loop_
_entity_poly.entity_id
_entity_poly.type
_entity_poly.pdbx_seq_one_letter_code
_entity_poly.pdbx_strand_id
1 'polypeptide(L)'
;LRVEQGERLSFGTYFNAFPASYWRRWTDHRTVRLVLRARGEGALIIYRSTARGHVIRVDSITLDGDEAVTITRDLTLDPFIDGGWYWFDLEAGDREAALESAEWMIETDRQQVGRVSIGITTFNRPDFCSDQLVALSKDPSTLEILDDVFVVDQGNQKVVDTPEYDPATRTVTVR
;
A
#
# COMPACT_ATOMS: atom_id res chain seq x y z
N LEU A 1 4.93 -13.83 4.39
CA LEU A 1 4.07 -14.37 3.35
C LEU A 1 4.83 -15.48 2.63
N ARG A 2 4.16 -16.63 2.32
CA ARG A 2 4.78 -17.78 1.65
C ARG A 2 4.11 -18.03 0.32
N VAL A 3 4.89 -18.53 -0.64
CA VAL A 3 4.47 -18.97 -1.98
C VAL A 3 4.92 -20.39 -2.16
N GLU A 4 3.99 -21.28 -2.43
CA GLU A 4 4.26 -22.71 -2.57
C GLU A 4 5.03 -23.00 -3.87
N GLN A 5 5.69 -24.18 -3.92
CA GLN A 5 6.44 -24.65 -5.09
C GLN A 5 5.65 -24.46 -6.40
N GLY A 6 6.27 -23.79 -7.39
CA GLY A 6 5.71 -23.56 -8.71
C GLY A 6 4.58 -22.52 -8.77
N GLU A 7 4.25 -21.90 -7.65
CA GLU A 7 3.24 -20.83 -7.60
C GLU A 7 3.86 -19.46 -7.79
N ARG A 8 3.00 -18.50 -8.15
CA ARG A 8 3.34 -17.09 -8.31
C ARG A 8 2.37 -16.23 -7.54
N LEU A 9 2.89 -15.27 -6.82
CA LEU A 9 2.13 -14.23 -6.15
C LEU A 9 2.46 -12.86 -6.74
N SER A 10 1.44 -12.14 -7.21
CA SER A 10 1.59 -10.79 -7.76
C SER A 10 1.22 -9.71 -6.75
N PHE A 11 2.06 -8.71 -6.64
CA PHE A 11 1.81 -7.47 -5.89
C PHE A 11 1.34 -6.33 -6.80
N GLY A 12 0.89 -6.65 -8.03
CA GLY A 12 0.28 -5.74 -8.98
C GLY A 12 -1.16 -5.36 -8.60
N THR A 13 -1.41 -5.05 -7.33
CA THR A 13 -2.70 -4.66 -6.79
C THR A 13 -2.72 -3.18 -6.42
N TYR A 14 -3.90 -2.61 -6.27
CA TYR A 14 -4.06 -1.18 -5.98
C TYR A 14 -3.26 -0.70 -4.75
N PHE A 15 -3.18 -1.51 -3.69
CA PHE A 15 -2.51 -1.13 -2.46
C PHE A 15 -1.02 -1.46 -2.42
N ASN A 16 -0.54 -2.38 -3.27
CA ASN A 16 0.86 -2.84 -3.23
C ASN A 16 1.69 -2.27 -4.37
N ALA A 17 1.07 -1.92 -5.49
CA ALA A 17 1.76 -1.32 -6.61
C ALA A 17 2.11 0.14 -6.32
N PHE A 18 3.31 0.57 -6.73
CA PHE A 18 3.75 1.95 -6.59
C PHE A 18 3.19 2.83 -7.71
N PRO A 19 2.48 3.92 -7.40
CA PRO A 19 1.86 4.80 -8.40
C PRO A 19 2.89 5.73 -9.07
N ALA A 20 3.79 5.15 -9.86
CA ALA A 20 4.98 5.80 -10.40
C ALA A 20 4.66 7.08 -11.17
N SER A 21 3.57 7.09 -11.96
CA SER A 21 3.16 8.27 -12.71
C SER A 21 2.71 9.43 -11.83
N TYR A 22 2.06 9.13 -10.70
CA TYR A 22 1.67 10.16 -9.74
C TYR A 22 2.92 10.86 -9.18
N TRP A 23 3.88 10.10 -8.68
CA TRP A 23 5.12 10.62 -8.14
C TRP A 23 5.92 11.39 -9.18
N ARG A 24 6.01 10.86 -10.41
CA ARG A 24 6.72 11.52 -11.52
C ARG A 24 6.13 12.88 -11.90
N ARG A 25 4.81 13.02 -11.84
CA ARG A 25 4.09 14.23 -12.28
C ARG A 25 4.01 15.32 -11.21
N TRP A 26 3.85 14.91 -9.96
CA TRP A 26 3.48 15.82 -8.89
C TRP A 26 4.58 16.05 -7.85
N THR A 27 5.75 15.46 -8.08
CA THR A 27 6.94 15.66 -7.24
C THR A 27 8.19 15.84 -8.08
N ASP A 28 9.28 16.28 -7.44
CA ASP A 28 10.60 16.40 -8.07
C ASP A 28 11.40 15.09 -8.06
N HIS A 29 10.84 14.04 -7.47
CA HIS A 29 11.50 12.74 -7.42
C HIS A 29 11.62 12.12 -8.82
N ARG A 30 12.77 11.50 -9.08
CA ARG A 30 13.08 10.82 -10.35
C ARG A 30 13.39 9.34 -10.17
N THR A 31 13.49 8.91 -8.93
CA THR A 31 13.83 7.54 -8.56
C THR A 31 12.97 7.11 -7.37
N VAL A 32 12.56 5.85 -7.37
CA VAL A 32 11.98 5.16 -6.22
C VAL A 32 12.84 3.95 -5.90
N ARG A 33 13.05 3.68 -4.63
CA ARG A 33 13.78 2.51 -4.15
C ARG A 33 12.79 1.44 -3.70
N LEU A 34 12.93 0.23 -4.25
CA LEU A 34 12.26 -0.96 -3.76
C LEU A 34 13.23 -1.72 -2.86
N VAL A 35 12.83 -1.96 -1.62
CA VAL A 35 13.57 -2.77 -0.64
C VAL A 35 12.72 -3.99 -0.31
N LEU A 36 13.28 -5.17 -0.50
CA LEU A 36 12.63 -6.45 -0.28
C LEU A 36 13.49 -7.30 0.64
N ARG A 37 12.85 -8.07 1.52
CA ARG A 37 13.51 -9.11 2.29
C ARG A 37 12.82 -10.44 2.01
N ALA A 38 13.54 -11.35 1.35
CA ALA A 38 12.98 -12.59 0.86
C ALA A 38 13.98 -13.75 1.01
N ARG A 39 13.47 -14.98 1.01
CA ARG A 39 14.24 -16.23 1.05
C ARG A 39 13.55 -17.32 0.25
N GLY A 40 14.24 -18.42 0.05
CA GLY A 40 13.74 -19.61 -0.66
C GLY A 40 14.35 -19.74 -2.03
N GLU A 41 13.67 -20.47 -2.91
CA GLU A 41 14.10 -20.71 -4.29
C GLU A 41 13.08 -20.18 -5.28
N GLY A 42 13.55 -19.40 -6.27
CA GLY A 42 12.65 -18.82 -7.26
C GLY A 42 13.14 -17.49 -7.81
N ALA A 43 12.22 -16.58 -8.08
CA ALA A 43 12.54 -15.26 -8.62
C ALA A 43 11.62 -14.16 -8.08
N LEU A 44 12.22 -13.00 -7.85
CA LEU A 44 11.51 -11.73 -7.74
C LEU A 44 11.57 -11.03 -9.09
N ILE A 45 10.43 -10.72 -9.66
CA ILE A 45 10.33 -10.11 -10.99
C ILE A 45 9.67 -8.75 -10.85
N ILE A 46 10.38 -7.70 -11.26
CA ILE A 46 9.88 -6.33 -11.21
C ILE A 46 9.27 -5.98 -12.54
N TYR A 47 8.07 -5.42 -12.50
CA TYR A 47 7.31 -4.99 -13.66
C TYR A 47 6.97 -3.51 -13.59
N ARG A 48 6.71 -2.95 -14.76
CA ARG A 48 6.04 -1.66 -14.89
C ARG A 48 4.90 -1.75 -15.91
N SER A 49 3.88 -0.94 -15.72
CA SER A 49 2.91 -0.67 -16.79
C SER A 49 3.23 0.62 -17.53
N THR A 50 2.68 0.75 -18.72
CA THR A 50 2.63 2.01 -19.47
C THR A 50 1.25 2.66 -19.30
N ALA A 51 1.09 3.91 -19.75
CA ALA A 51 -0.20 4.61 -19.82
C ALA A 51 -1.26 3.85 -20.65
N ARG A 52 -0.83 2.99 -21.57
CA ARG A 52 -1.71 2.16 -22.41
C ARG A 52 -1.99 0.77 -21.83
N GLY A 53 -1.53 0.51 -20.61
CA GLY A 53 -1.73 -0.77 -19.93
C GLY A 53 -0.77 -1.90 -20.36
N HIS A 54 0.24 -1.62 -21.21
CA HIS A 54 1.24 -2.64 -21.54
C HIS A 54 2.11 -2.93 -20.31
N VAL A 55 2.35 -4.20 -20.04
CA VAL A 55 3.22 -4.69 -18.97
C VAL A 55 4.61 -4.95 -19.54
N ILE A 56 5.62 -4.43 -18.87
CA ILE A 56 7.03 -4.58 -19.24
C ILE A 56 7.79 -5.10 -18.02
N ARG A 57 8.52 -6.20 -18.20
CA ARG A 57 9.46 -6.68 -17.20
C ARG A 57 10.67 -5.76 -17.14
N VAL A 58 11.00 -5.27 -15.96
CA VAL A 58 12.10 -4.32 -15.73
C VAL A 58 13.34 -5.03 -15.24
N ASP A 59 13.17 -5.95 -14.27
CA ASP A 59 14.27 -6.70 -13.68
C ASP A 59 13.79 -8.08 -13.21
N SER A 60 14.74 -8.98 -12.98
CA SER A 60 14.48 -10.30 -12.43
C SER A 60 15.66 -10.71 -11.54
N ILE A 61 15.38 -11.03 -10.30
CA ILE A 61 16.36 -11.38 -9.28
C ILE A 61 16.09 -12.81 -8.85
N THR A 62 17.09 -13.67 -8.99
CA THR A 62 17.02 -15.07 -8.54
C THR A 62 17.13 -15.12 -7.02
N LEU A 63 16.27 -15.92 -6.40
CA LEU A 63 16.35 -16.35 -5.02
C LEU A 63 16.89 -17.78 -4.99
N ASP A 64 17.92 -18.00 -4.19
CA ASP A 64 18.50 -19.35 -4.00
C ASP A 64 19.15 -19.40 -2.61
N GLY A 65 18.36 -19.65 -1.60
CA GLY A 65 18.85 -19.78 -0.22
C GLY A 65 17.76 -19.77 0.83
N ASP A 66 18.00 -20.48 1.92
CA ASP A 66 17.07 -20.60 3.04
C ASP A 66 17.14 -19.38 3.99
N GLU A 67 18.23 -18.63 3.93
CA GLU A 67 18.39 -17.39 4.69
C GLU A 67 17.79 -16.20 3.96
N ALA A 68 17.10 -15.34 4.71
CA ALA A 68 16.48 -14.13 4.14
C ALA A 68 17.55 -13.12 3.74
N VAL A 69 17.54 -12.75 2.47
CA VAL A 69 18.41 -11.72 1.90
C VAL A 69 17.65 -10.41 1.67
N THR A 70 18.35 -9.30 1.89
CA THR A 70 17.80 -7.97 1.56
C THR A 70 18.20 -7.61 0.13
N ILE A 71 17.20 -7.31 -0.68
CA ILE A 71 17.35 -6.91 -2.07
C ILE A 71 16.92 -5.47 -2.21
N THR A 72 17.77 -4.65 -2.83
CA THR A 72 17.47 -3.23 -3.06
C THR A 72 17.58 -2.93 -4.55
N ARG A 73 16.60 -2.19 -5.10
CA ARG A 73 16.57 -1.73 -6.49
C ARG A 73 16.14 -0.28 -6.57
N ASP A 74 16.97 0.54 -7.18
CA ASP A 74 16.61 1.91 -7.55
C ASP A 74 16.00 1.90 -8.96
N LEU A 75 14.77 2.41 -9.06
CA LEU A 75 13.95 2.37 -10.28
C LEU A 75 13.64 3.80 -10.73
N THR A 76 13.92 4.09 -12.00
CA THR A 76 13.68 5.43 -12.56
C THR A 76 12.20 5.71 -12.77
N LEU A 77 11.77 6.93 -12.46
CA LEU A 77 10.41 7.41 -12.73
C LEU A 77 10.27 8.09 -14.10
N ASP A 78 11.33 8.26 -14.85
CA ASP A 78 11.31 8.97 -16.15
C ASP A 78 10.29 8.44 -17.16
N PRO A 79 10.07 7.12 -17.29
CA PRO A 79 9.12 6.59 -18.27
C PRO A 79 7.65 6.84 -17.96
N PHE A 80 7.30 7.51 -16.83
CA PHE A 80 5.93 7.56 -16.31
C PHE A 80 5.23 8.92 -16.47
N ILE A 81 5.66 9.74 -17.40
CA ILE A 81 5.04 11.06 -17.63
C ILE A 81 3.54 10.93 -17.96
N ASP A 82 3.17 9.93 -18.77
CA ASP A 82 1.81 9.75 -19.27
C ASP A 82 0.95 8.79 -18.44
N GLY A 83 1.55 8.02 -17.55
CA GLY A 83 0.87 7.04 -16.72
C GLY A 83 1.72 5.82 -16.41
N GLY A 84 1.21 4.97 -15.52
CA GLY A 84 1.84 3.69 -15.20
C GLY A 84 2.22 3.51 -13.73
N TRP A 85 2.53 2.27 -13.40
CA TRP A 85 2.79 1.76 -12.06
C TRP A 85 4.03 0.88 -12.08
N TYR A 86 4.70 0.74 -10.93
CA TYR A 86 5.64 -0.33 -10.65
C TYR A 86 4.99 -1.35 -9.72
N TRP A 87 5.33 -2.62 -9.89
CA TRP A 87 5.06 -3.68 -8.94
C TRP A 87 6.09 -4.78 -9.08
N PHE A 88 6.01 -5.77 -8.23
CA PHE A 88 6.82 -6.98 -8.35
C PHE A 88 5.95 -8.22 -8.13
N ASP A 89 6.47 -9.34 -8.57
CA ASP A 89 5.91 -10.66 -8.32
C ASP A 89 6.96 -11.54 -7.66
N LEU A 90 6.53 -12.46 -6.83
CA LEU A 90 7.34 -13.53 -6.27
C LEU A 90 6.91 -14.84 -6.91
N GLU A 91 7.83 -15.50 -7.60
CA GLU A 91 7.64 -16.84 -8.19
C GLU A 91 8.49 -17.82 -7.40
N ALA A 92 7.86 -18.89 -6.88
CA ALA A 92 8.58 -20.00 -6.27
C ALA A 92 9.02 -21.00 -7.36
N GLY A 93 10.24 -21.52 -7.22
CA GLY A 93 10.80 -22.52 -8.12
C GLY A 93 10.46 -23.94 -7.70
N ASP A 94 11.49 -24.79 -7.57
CA ASP A 94 11.32 -26.18 -7.15
C ASP A 94 11.09 -26.34 -5.64
N ARG A 95 11.24 -25.26 -4.88
CA ARG A 95 10.94 -25.15 -3.45
C ARG A 95 10.09 -23.91 -3.15
N GLU A 96 9.56 -23.82 -1.93
CA GLU A 96 8.83 -22.64 -1.48
C GLU A 96 9.72 -21.40 -1.49
N ALA A 97 9.09 -20.24 -1.71
CA ALA A 97 9.69 -18.94 -1.49
C ALA A 97 8.89 -18.13 -0.46
N ALA A 98 9.56 -17.25 0.26
CA ALA A 98 8.91 -16.42 1.27
C ALA A 98 9.35 -14.96 1.17
N LEU A 99 8.38 -14.07 1.25
CA LEU A 99 8.58 -12.63 1.41
C LEU A 99 8.36 -12.27 2.87
N GLU A 100 9.38 -11.69 3.51
CA GLU A 100 9.30 -11.21 4.89
C GLU A 100 8.82 -9.76 4.97
N SER A 101 9.38 -8.90 4.12
CA SER A 101 8.97 -7.49 4.00
C SER A 101 9.16 -6.96 2.58
N ALA A 102 8.41 -5.91 2.24
CA ALA A 102 8.55 -5.17 1.00
C ALA A 102 8.16 -3.71 1.25
N GLU A 103 9.02 -2.79 0.81
CA GLU A 103 8.82 -1.36 1.01
C GLU A 103 9.20 -0.56 -0.24
N TRP A 104 8.37 0.42 -0.58
CA TRP A 104 8.68 1.45 -1.53
C TRP A 104 9.18 2.68 -0.79
N MET A 105 10.38 3.14 -1.12
CA MET A 105 11.05 4.24 -0.43
C MET A 105 11.37 5.37 -1.41
N ILE A 106 11.17 6.60 -0.95
CA ILE A 106 11.59 7.81 -1.66
C ILE A 106 12.63 8.52 -0.79
N GLU A 107 13.74 8.89 -1.39
CA GLU A 107 14.73 9.74 -0.73
C GLU A 107 14.18 11.16 -0.61
N THR A 108 14.18 11.72 0.60
CA THR A 108 13.64 13.05 0.87
C THR A 108 14.43 13.73 1.99
N ASP A 109 14.62 15.03 1.85
CA ASP A 109 15.19 15.88 2.91
C ASP A 109 14.14 16.24 3.99
N ARG A 110 12.89 15.87 3.80
CA ARG A 110 11.83 16.14 4.77
C ARG A 110 11.98 15.22 5.97
N GLN A 111 12.18 15.81 7.14
CA GLN A 111 12.30 15.08 8.40
C GLN A 111 10.97 14.96 9.17
N GLN A 112 9.92 15.65 8.72
CA GLN A 112 8.59 15.56 9.34
C GLN A 112 7.62 14.84 8.42
N VAL A 113 6.99 13.80 8.94
CA VAL A 113 5.78 13.25 8.36
C VAL A 113 4.67 14.28 8.57
N GLY A 114 4.05 14.74 7.49
CA GLY A 114 2.89 15.61 7.59
C GLY A 114 1.75 14.88 8.30
N ARG A 115 0.91 15.62 9.04
CA ARG A 115 -0.33 15.07 9.58
C ARG A 115 -1.31 14.78 8.44
N VAL A 116 -2.17 13.79 8.63
CA VAL A 116 -3.09 13.28 7.63
C VAL A 116 -4.53 13.44 8.10
N SER A 117 -5.41 13.93 7.24
CA SER A 117 -6.86 13.88 7.47
C SER A 117 -7.49 12.78 6.63
N ILE A 118 -8.44 12.06 7.21
CA ILE A 118 -9.18 10.98 6.55
C ILE A 118 -10.58 11.47 6.20
N GLY A 119 -10.98 11.31 4.94
CA GLY A 119 -12.34 11.53 4.47
C GLY A 119 -13.05 10.20 4.22
N ILE A 120 -14.16 9.96 4.90
CA ILE A 120 -15.01 8.77 4.73
C ILE A 120 -16.34 9.21 4.12
N THR A 121 -16.68 8.64 2.96
CA THR A 121 -18.03 8.82 2.39
C THR A 121 -18.86 7.57 2.64
N THR A 122 -20.09 7.73 3.14
CA THR A 122 -20.99 6.61 3.41
C THR A 122 -22.40 6.89 2.87
N PHE A 123 -23.10 5.82 2.48
CA PHE A 123 -24.48 5.85 2.02
C PHE A 123 -25.23 4.62 2.52
N ASN A 124 -26.13 4.81 3.50
CA ASN A 124 -26.95 3.75 4.12
C ASN A 124 -26.12 2.55 4.66
N ARG A 125 -24.95 2.82 5.21
CA ARG A 125 -24.05 1.83 5.82
C ARG A 125 -23.46 2.33 7.14
N PRO A 126 -24.30 2.71 8.12
CA PRO A 126 -23.82 3.29 9.35
C PRO A 126 -22.93 2.32 10.15
N ASP A 127 -23.27 1.03 10.19
CA ASP A 127 -22.51 0.01 10.93
C ASP A 127 -21.09 -0.15 10.36
N PHE A 128 -20.96 -0.24 9.02
CA PHE A 128 -19.63 -0.31 8.39
C PHE A 128 -18.79 0.93 8.65
N CYS A 129 -19.41 2.11 8.66
CA CYS A 129 -18.71 3.35 8.97
C CYS A 129 -18.26 3.38 10.44
N SER A 130 -19.14 2.98 11.36
CA SER A 130 -18.82 2.89 12.78
C SER A 130 -17.69 1.89 13.05
N ASP A 131 -17.72 0.72 12.41
CA ASP A 131 -16.66 -0.29 12.53
C ASP A 131 -15.29 0.25 12.05
N GLN A 132 -15.27 1.02 10.96
CA GLN A 132 -14.03 1.67 10.48
C GLN A 132 -13.52 2.71 11.49
N LEU A 133 -14.39 3.54 12.03
CA LEU A 133 -14.02 4.54 13.05
C LEU A 133 -13.50 3.87 14.32
N VAL A 134 -14.14 2.78 14.75
CA VAL A 134 -13.69 1.95 15.88
C VAL A 134 -12.32 1.34 15.60
N ALA A 135 -12.10 0.82 14.39
CA ALA A 135 -10.79 0.26 13.99
C ALA A 135 -9.69 1.33 14.03
N LEU A 136 -9.96 2.52 13.46
CA LEU A 136 -9.03 3.65 13.49
C LEU A 136 -8.69 4.07 14.93
N SER A 137 -9.68 4.12 15.82
CA SER A 137 -9.47 4.53 17.22
C SER A 137 -8.62 3.53 18.05
N LYS A 138 -8.46 2.30 17.55
CA LYS A 138 -7.66 1.25 18.19
C LYS A 138 -6.23 1.16 17.66
N ASP A 139 -5.88 1.95 16.66
CA ASP A 139 -4.53 1.96 16.07
C ASP A 139 -3.74 3.20 16.52
N PRO A 140 -2.87 3.07 17.55
CA PRO A 140 -2.09 4.19 18.06
C PRO A 140 -1.16 4.81 16.99
N SER A 141 -0.65 3.99 16.07
CA SER A 141 0.27 4.46 15.03
C SER A 141 -0.43 5.39 14.02
N THR A 142 -1.66 5.07 13.66
CA THR A 142 -2.49 5.93 12.82
C THR A 142 -2.92 7.19 13.57
N LEU A 143 -3.32 7.08 14.84
CA LEU A 143 -3.74 8.22 15.66
C LEU A 143 -2.62 9.25 15.87
N GLU A 144 -1.36 8.81 15.94
CA GLU A 144 -0.19 9.69 16.10
C GLU A 144 -0.02 10.67 14.94
N ILE A 145 -0.35 10.25 13.71
CA ILE A 145 -0.22 11.04 12.49
C ILE A 145 -1.54 11.67 12.02
N LEU A 146 -2.66 11.30 12.66
CA LEU A 146 -3.99 11.74 12.25
C LEU A 146 -4.29 13.13 12.79
N ASP A 147 -4.81 14.00 11.91
CA ASP A 147 -5.28 15.34 12.26
C ASP A 147 -6.80 15.34 12.48
N ASP A 148 -7.54 14.96 11.43
CA ASP A 148 -8.99 14.96 11.43
C ASP A 148 -9.56 13.73 10.72
N VAL A 149 -10.78 13.34 11.11
CA VAL A 149 -11.60 12.38 10.38
C VAL A 149 -12.91 13.05 10.01
N PHE A 150 -13.15 13.18 8.71
CA PHE A 150 -14.39 13.73 8.16
C PHE A 150 -15.29 12.59 7.66
N VAL A 151 -16.52 12.53 8.16
CA VAL A 151 -17.53 11.59 7.65
C VAL A 151 -18.58 12.36 6.87
N VAL A 152 -18.69 12.06 5.58
CA VAL A 152 -19.75 12.61 4.70
C VAL A 152 -20.80 11.53 4.52
N ASP A 153 -21.87 11.64 5.29
CA ASP A 153 -22.98 10.69 5.32
C ASP A 153 -24.13 11.19 4.42
N GLN A 154 -24.27 10.56 3.27
CA GLN A 154 -25.28 10.92 2.24
C GLN A 154 -26.53 10.05 2.31
N GLY A 155 -26.55 9.01 3.15
CA GLY A 155 -27.65 8.08 3.26
C GLY A 155 -28.83 8.59 4.08
N ASN A 156 -29.95 7.83 4.07
CA ASN A 156 -31.10 8.06 4.95
C ASN A 156 -30.88 7.44 6.34
N GLN A 157 -30.09 6.35 6.43
CA GLN A 157 -29.64 5.78 7.67
C GLN A 157 -28.30 6.46 8.04
N LYS A 158 -28.33 7.23 9.12
CA LYS A 158 -27.19 8.07 9.52
C LYS A 158 -26.28 7.35 10.49
N VAL A 159 -24.97 7.59 10.39
CA VAL A 159 -23.99 7.12 11.38
C VAL A 159 -24.33 7.62 12.78
N VAL A 160 -24.88 8.83 12.89
CA VAL A 160 -25.33 9.43 14.17
C VAL A 160 -26.49 8.68 14.82
N ASP A 161 -27.20 7.84 14.08
CA ASP A 161 -28.32 7.03 14.60
C ASP A 161 -27.82 5.70 15.20
N THR A 162 -26.53 5.39 15.09
CA THR A 162 -25.94 4.19 15.66
C THR A 162 -25.61 4.40 17.15
N PRO A 163 -25.76 3.37 18.01
CA PRO A 163 -25.47 3.50 19.44
C PRO A 163 -24.02 3.83 19.78
N GLU A 164 -23.11 3.60 18.85
CA GLU A 164 -21.67 3.82 19.01
C GLU A 164 -21.26 5.28 18.76
N TYR A 165 -22.10 6.06 18.08
CA TYR A 165 -21.81 7.46 17.79
C TYR A 165 -22.42 8.38 18.82
N ASP A 166 -21.59 9.20 19.49
CA ASP A 166 -22.04 10.26 20.39
C ASP A 166 -22.05 11.62 19.66
N PRO A 167 -23.22 12.17 19.34
CA PRO A 167 -23.33 13.43 18.64
C PRO A 167 -22.90 14.65 19.47
N ALA A 168 -22.90 14.56 20.81
CA ALA A 168 -22.52 15.66 21.69
C ALA A 168 -20.99 15.87 21.70
N THR A 169 -20.24 14.79 21.72
CA THR A 169 -18.77 14.82 21.68
C THR A 169 -18.22 14.64 20.28
N ARG A 170 -19.05 14.27 19.30
CA ARG A 170 -18.68 13.86 17.95
C ARG A 170 -17.65 12.73 17.93
N THR A 171 -17.75 11.85 18.91
CA THR A 171 -16.86 10.70 19.06
C THR A 171 -17.63 9.40 18.87
N VAL A 172 -16.92 8.39 18.36
CA VAL A 172 -17.41 7.01 18.36
C VAL A 172 -16.90 6.35 19.64
N THR A 173 -17.82 5.86 20.47
CA THR A 173 -17.45 5.14 21.68
C THR A 173 -17.13 3.70 21.31
N VAL A 174 -15.90 3.27 21.57
CA VAL A 174 -15.48 1.87 21.46
C VAL A 174 -15.96 1.15 22.71
N ARG A 175 -16.90 0.23 22.58
CA ARG A 175 -17.33 -0.68 23.64
C ARG A 175 -16.63 -2.02 23.55
#